data_575797b3cb4ffbe44264c7f3516ef3b2
#
_entry.id   575797b3cb4ffbe44264c7f3516ef3b2
#
_cell.length_a   1.000
_cell.length_b   1.000
_cell.length_c   1.000
_cell.angle_alpha   90.00
_cell.angle_beta   90.00
_cell.angle_gamma   90.00
#
_symmetry.space_group_name_H-M   'P 1'
#
loop_
_entity.id
_entity.type
_entity.pdbx_description
1 polymer ?
#
loop_
_entity_poly.entity_id
_entity_poly.type
_entity_poly.pdbx_seq_one_letter_code
_entity_poly.pdbx_strand_id
1 'polypeptide(L)'
;MASEYMKEAGHKAIADGPAAMRTFIETDQHRIRLDDYRIAIIRLLHSAGPSLEEGIKGFLKTDGRTLADLRHFYEVTQHKLRDIDNRVEIARLANTAGPALKEAVKKALLGTPADRIAFLEKGRHIAQAEDDRAELARIDEGWDGPILSEAISKLLNGSPTPAELRHFLEVTQHELRDQDNRVEIAQIIDGGGPELVKAGRAALAGTPADRAAFLLTGQHEARKKDEKAQQEKDKNDGKNDDSSDDKGDDKSDGRTDQDDAGAGAGNDDEKNTGTGTGNTAMTPQSGSGTQLASTGAGDTPMIAGGAGAALIGGAGLLLAARMRRQASGN
;
A
#
# COMPACT_ATOMS: atom_id res chain seq x y z
N MET A 1 -19.18 37.12 -23.72
CA MET A 1 -20.26 36.32 -23.10
C MET A 1 -21.54 37.10 -23.22
N ALA A 2 -22.62 36.51 -23.73
CA ALA A 2 -23.95 37.13 -23.80
C ALA A 2 -24.94 36.16 -23.14
N SER A 3 -25.50 36.58 -21.99
CA SER A 3 -26.53 35.82 -21.27
C SER A 3 -27.87 35.86 -22.04
N GLU A 4 -28.81 34.99 -21.67
CA GLU A 4 -30.19 35.06 -22.21
C GLU A 4 -30.81 36.43 -21.88
N TYR A 5 -30.53 36.94 -20.65
CA TYR A 5 -30.98 38.30 -20.27
C TYR A 5 -30.44 39.40 -21.19
N MET A 6 -29.16 39.32 -21.60
CA MET A 6 -28.56 40.21 -22.58
C MET A 6 -29.29 40.13 -23.95
N LYS A 7 -29.61 38.94 -24.40
CA LYS A 7 -30.33 38.73 -25.67
C LYS A 7 -31.76 39.28 -25.62
N GLU A 8 -32.48 38.98 -24.53
CA GLU A 8 -33.82 39.45 -24.29
C GLU A 8 -33.87 41.00 -24.23
N ALA A 9 -32.93 41.61 -23.48
CA ALA A 9 -32.82 43.07 -23.39
C ALA A 9 -32.53 43.72 -24.76
N GLY A 10 -31.68 43.08 -25.58
CA GLY A 10 -31.40 43.53 -26.94
C GLY A 10 -32.61 43.42 -27.85
N HIS A 11 -33.34 42.28 -27.83
CA HIS A 11 -34.56 42.11 -28.62
C HIS A 11 -35.64 43.16 -28.21
N LYS A 12 -35.78 43.38 -26.91
CA LYS A 12 -36.70 44.41 -26.40
C LYS A 12 -36.33 45.81 -26.91
N ALA A 13 -35.05 46.19 -26.84
CA ALA A 13 -34.56 47.47 -27.30
C ALA A 13 -34.85 47.67 -28.83
N ILE A 14 -34.75 46.62 -29.63
CA ILE A 14 -35.09 46.63 -31.06
C ILE A 14 -36.59 46.85 -31.23
N ALA A 15 -37.44 46.15 -30.49
CA ALA A 15 -38.89 46.26 -30.57
C ALA A 15 -39.38 47.66 -30.12
N ASP A 16 -38.73 48.25 -29.11
CA ASP A 16 -39.11 49.57 -28.56
C ASP A 16 -38.59 50.77 -29.40
N GLY A 17 -37.77 50.50 -30.46
CA GLY A 17 -37.39 51.49 -31.44
C GLY A 17 -36.04 52.20 -31.23
N PRO A 18 -35.73 53.23 -32.09
CA PRO A 18 -34.37 53.77 -32.16
C PRO A 18 -33.84 54.43 -30.87
N ALA A 19 -34.68 55.04 -30.06
CA ALA A 19 -34.28 55.65 -28.79
C ALA A 19 -33.86 54.58 -27.77
N ALA A 20 -34.65 53.50 -27.66
CA ALA A 20 -34.35 52.37 -26.78
C ALA A 20 -33.09 51.62 -27.24
N MET A 21 -32.89 51.40 -28.53
CA MET A 21 -31.65 50.82 -29.07
C MET A 21 -30.43 51.65 -28.72
N ARG A 22 -30.51 53.00 -28.77
CA ARG A 22 -29.40 53.86 -28.38
C ARG A 22 -29.09 53.70 -26.89
N THR A 23 -30.08 53.76 -26.02
CA THR A 23 -29.93 53.56 -24.58
C THR A 23 -29.32 52.20 -24.26
N PHE A 24 -29.78 51.12 -24.94
CA PHE A 24 -29.21 49.79 -24.78
C PHE A 24 -27.73 49.76 -25.13
N ILE A 25 -27.35 50.32 -26.32
CA ILE A 25 -25.97 50.32 -26.80
C ILE A 25 -25.05 51.17 -25.86
N GLU A 26 -25.49 52.32 -25.44
CA GLU A 26 -24.66 53.25 -24.69
C GLU A 26 -24.58 52.92 -23.20
N THR A 27 -25.61 52.29 -22.64
CA THR A 27 -25.72 52.11 -21.15
C THR A 27 -26.05 50.68 -20.75
N ASP A 28 -27.19 50.10 -21.17
CA ASP A 28 -27.74 48.89 -20.58
C ASP A 28 -26.87 47.68 -20.82
N GLN A 29 -26.33 47.52 -22.02
CA GLN A 29 -25.45 46.37 -22.35
C GLN A 29 -24.22 46.36 -21.45
N HIS A 30 -23.68 47.49 -21.04
CA HIS A 30 -22.49 47.56 -20.19
C HIS A 30 -22.83 47.11 -18.76
N ARG A 31 -23.98 47.51 -18.26
CA ARG A 31 -24.48 47.09 -16.95
C ARG A 31 -24.77 45.59 -16.93
N ILE A 32 -25.48 45.09 -17.95
CA ILE A 32 -25.78 43.64 -18.05
C ILE A 32 -24.52 42.82 -18.17
N ARG A 33 -23.52 43.22 -18.93
CA ARG A 33 -22.23 42.52 -19.02
C ARG A 33 -21.49 42.48 -17.70
N LEU A 34 -21.54 43.56 -16.93
CA LEU A 34 -20.92 43.60 -15.61
C LEU A 34 -21.57 42.57 -14.66
N ASP A 35 -22.90 42.48 -14.67
CA ASP A 35 -23.64 41.50 -13.87
C ASP A 35 -23.40 40.07 -14.38
N ASP A 36 -23.35 39.83 -15.68
CA ASP A 36 -23.05 38.56 -16.30
C ASP A 36 -21.67 38.01 -15.84
N TYR A 37 -20.63 38.85 -15.85
CA TYR A 37 -19.32 38.47 -15.35
C TYR A 37 -19.30 38.22 -13.84
N ARG A 38 -20.01 39.03 -13.04
CA ARG A 38 -20.15 38.78 -11.59
C ARG A 38 -20.77 37.39 -11.32
N ILE A 39 -21.87 37.10 -12.01
CA ILE A 39 -22.55 35.80 -11.91
C ILE A 39 -21.62 34.68 -12.35
N ALA A 40 -20.92 34.86 -13.47
CA ALA A 40 -19.96 33.86 -13.94
C ALA A 40 -18.83 33.59 -12.94
N ILE A 41 -18.27 34.64 -12.33
CA ILE A 41 -17.24 34.50 -11.27
C ILE A 41 -17.79 33.80 -10.04
N ILE A 42 -19.01 34.12 -9.59
CA ILE A 42 -19.66 33.45 -8.45
C ILE A 42 -19.86 31.94 -8.75
N ARG A 43 -20.26 31.61 -9.98
CA ARG A 43 -20.43 30.20 -10.37
C ARG A 43 -19.14 29.38 -10.32
N LEU A 44 -17.97 30.02 -10.44
CA LEU A 44 -16.69 29.33 -10.28
C LEU A 44 -16.51 28.71 -8.88
N LEU A 45 -17.19 29.25 -7.85
CA LEU A 45 -17.13 28.72 -6.47
C LEU A 45 -17.58 27.26 -6.38
N HIS A 46 -18.49 26.82 -7.27
CA HIS A 46 -18.96 25.43 -7.27
C HIS A 46 -17.84 24.39 -7.50
N SER A 47 -16.78 24.78 -8.21
CA SER A 47 -15.65 23.90 -8.53
C SER A 47 -14.30 24.54 -8.16
N ALA A 48 -14.31 25.46 -7.22
CA ALA A 48 -13.10 26.16 -6.79
C ALA A 48 -12.33 25.33 -5.76
N GLY A 49 -11.01 25.24 -5.94
CA GLY A 49 -10.11 24.87 -4.87
C GLY A 49 -9.88 26.06 -3.91
N PRO A 50 -9.15 25.86 -2.81
CA PRO A 50 -8.98 26.86 -1.76
C PRO A 50 -8.42 28.20 -2.25
N SER A 51 -7.43 28.17 -3.14
CA SER A 51 -6.80 29.41 -3.66
C SER A 51 -7.76 30.20 -4.56
N LEU A 52 -8.51 29.49 -5.41
CA LEU A 52 -9.51 30.13 -6.27
C LEU A 52 -10.69 30.65 -5.45
N GLU A 53 -11.15 29.91 -4.45
CA GLU A 53 -12.25 30.32 -3.57
C GLU A 53 -11.88 31.62 -2.81
N GLU A 54 -10.69 31.65 -2.19
CA GLU A 54 -10.18 32.83 -1.50
C GLU A 54 -10.02 34.03 -2.45
N GLY A 55 -9.46 33.78 -3.64
CA GLY A 55 -9.30 34.79 -4.68
C GLY A 55 -10.63 35.38 -5.13
N ILE A 56 -11.68 34.57 -5.33
CA ILE A 56 -13.02 35.03 -5.70
C ILE A 56 -13.63 35.88 -4.57
N LYS A 57 -13.58 35.37 -3.33
CA LYS A 57 -14.11 36.09 -2.14
C LYS A 57 -13.42 37.44 -1.94
N GLY A 58 -12.09 37.47 -2.02
CA GLY A 58 -11.30 38.71 -1.93
C GLY A 58 -11.60 39.67 -3.06
N PHE A 59 -11.72 39.16 -4.28
CA PHE A 59 -12.03 39.97 -5.47
C PHE A 59 -13.42 40.64 -5.38
N LEU A 60 -14.46 39.86 -5.03
CA LEU A 60 -15.84 40.34 -4.96
C LEU A 60 -16.13 41.22 -3.74
N LYS A 61 -15.32 41.13 -2.67
CA LYS A 61 -15.46 41.99 -1.48
C LYS A 61 -15.07 43.44 -1.74
N THR A 62 -14.31 43.73 -2.78
CA THR A 62 -13.88 45.06 -3.14
C THR A 62 -14.92 45.73 -4.05
N ASP A 63 -15.46 46.81 -3.62
CA ASP A 63 -16.42 47.62 -4.39
C ASP A 63 -15.76 48.36 -5.56
N GLY A 64 -16.58 48.81 -6.52
CA GLY A 64 -16.13 49.64 -7.65
C GLY A 64 -15.36 48.89 -8.74
N ARG A 65 -15.42 47.53 -8.80
CA ARG A 65 -14.81 46.76 -9.89
C ARG A 65 -15.40 47.11 -11.24
N THR A 66 -14.53 47.42 -12.19
CA THR A 66 -14.90 47.72 -13.57
C THR A 66 -15.20 46.46 -14.37
N LEU A 67 -15.84 46.61 -15.51
CA LEU A 67 -16.03 45.50 -16.45
C LEU A 67 -14.68 44.88 -16.87
N ALA A 68 -13.64 45.69 -17.06
CA ALA A 68 -12.31 45.22 -17.39
C ALA A 68 -11.70 44.36 -16.29
N ASP A 69 -11.87 44.72 -15.02
CA ASP A 69 -11.38 43.95 -13.85
C ASP A 69 -12.09 42.59 -13.78
N LEU A 70 -13.42 42.58 -13.93
CA LEU A 70 -14.21 41.33 -13.89
C LEU A 70 -13.84 40.40 -15.04
N ARG A 71 -13.67 40.96 -16.24
CA ARG A 71 -13.23 40.22 -17.41
C ARG A 71 -11.82 39.63 -17.21
N HIS A 72 -10.89 40.43 -16.74
CA HIS A 72 -9.52 39.98 -16.46
C HIS A 72 -9.49 38.89 -15.39
N PHE A 73 -10.28 39.02 -14.33
CA PHE A 73 -10.39 37.97 -13.32
C PHE A 73 -10.90 36.67 -13.94
N TYR A 74 -11.99 36.74 -14.72
CA TYR A 74 -12.60 35.56 -15.34
C TYR A 74 -11.73 34.92 -16.42
N GLU A 75 -11.08 35.71 -17.28
CA GLU A 75 -10.32 35.19 -18.41
C GLU A 75 -8.85 34.83 -18.04
N VAL A 76 -8.28 35.42 -16.99
CA VAL A 76 -6.86 35.26 -16.66
C VAL A 76 -6.64 34.80 -15.22
N THR A 77 -7.14 35.55 -14.22
CA THR A 77 -6.76 35.36 -12.83
C THR A 77 -7.24 34.00 -12.30
N GLN A 78 -8.46 33.59 -12.61
CA GLN A 78 -8.99 32.30 -12.19
C GLN A 78 -8.10 31.13 -12.61
N HIS A 79 -7.51 31.18 -13.80
CA HIS A 79 -6.65 30.10 -14.28
C HIS A 79 -5.34 30.00 -13.53
N LYS A 80 -4.79 31.14 -13.11
CA LYS A 80 -3.59 31.17 -12.23
C LYS A 80 -3.87 30.59 -10.86
N LEU A 81 -5.03 30.94 -10.28
CA LEU A 81 -5.44 30.43 -8.97
C LEU A 81 -5.76 28.93 -9.02
N ARG A 82 -6.43 28.45 -10.07
CA ARG A 82 -6.62 27.00 -10.30
C ARG A 82 -5.30 26.26 -10.46
N ASP A 83 -4.31 26.87 -11.11
CA ASP A 83 -3.00 26.25 -11.24
C ASP A 83 -2.29 26.11 -9.89
N ILE A 84 -2.46 27.07 -8.97
CA ILE A 84 -1.97 26.93 -7.60
C ILE A 84 -2.66 25.75 -6.89
N ASP A 85 -3.98 25.64 -6.99
CA ASP A 85 -4.75 24.55 -6.41
C ASP A 85 -4.30 23.18 -6.98
N ASN A 86 -4.12 23.10 -8.31
CA ASN A 86 -3.63 21.89 -8.98
C ASN A 86 -2.23 21.48 -8.47
N ARG A 87 -1.32 22.44 -8.28
CA ARG A 87 0.03 22.18 -7.71
C ARG A 87 -0.05 21.58 -6.31
N VAL A 88 -0.94 22.11 -5.47
CA VAL A 88 -1.14 21.61 -4.10
C VAL A 88 -1.71 20.20 -4.14
N GLU A 89 -2.70 19.94 -5.00
CA GLU A 89 -3.29 18.61 -5.16
C GLU A 89 -2.25 17.59 -5.64
N ILE A 90 -1.48 17.95 -6.67
CA ILE A 90 -0.41 17.08 -7.21
C ILE A 90 0.65 16.80 -6.14
N ALA A 91 1.06 17.82 -5.38
CA ALA A 91 2.06 17.65 -4.33
C ALA A 91 1.58 16.70 -3.20
N ARG A 92 0.29 16.71 -2.87
CA ARG A 92 -0.30 15.79 -1.88
C ARG A 92 -0.21 14.34 -2.32
N LEU A 93 -0.35 14.05 -3.61
CA LEU A 93 -0.24 12.69 -4.13
C LEU A 93 1.15 12.08 -3.92
N ALA A 94 2.20 12.89 -3.82
CA ALA A 94 3.57 12.40 -3.61
C ALA A 94 3.77 11.65 -2.29
N ASN A 95 2.95 11.93 -1.27
CA ASN A 95 3.13 11.37 0.08
C ASN A 95 2.87 9.86 0.14
N THR A 96 1.93 9.37 -0.66
CA THR A 96 1.52 7.95 -0.70
C THR A 96 1.86 7.28 -2.02
N ALA A 97 2.55 7.97 -2.91
CA ALA A 97 2.86 7.50 -4.27
C ALA A 97 3.95 6.42 -4.28
N GLY A 98 3.81 5.46 -5.17
CA GLY A 98 4.88 4.57 -5.57
C GLY A 98 5.90 5.26 -6.48
N PRO A 99 6.94 4.56 -6.95
CA PRO A 99 8.00 5.15 -7.76
C PRO A 99 7.52 5.79 -9.06
N ALA A 100 6.62 5.13 -9.81
CA ALA A 100 6.10 5.64 -11.08
C ALA A 100 5.24 6.89 -10.87
N LEU A 101 4.36 6.87 -9.87
CA LEU A 101 3.54 8.03 -9.55
C LEU A 101 4.38 9.20 -9.04
N LYS A 102 5.43 8.96 -8.24
CA LYS A 102 6.37 10.02 -7.80
C LYS A 102 7.06 10.71 -8.96
N GLU A 103 7.52 9.95 -9.94
CA GLU A 103 8.17 10.51 -11.13
C GLU A 103 7.17 11.30 -11.99
N ALA A 104 5.94 10.79 -12.15
CA ALA A 104 4.87 11.49 -12.85
C ALA A 104 4.45 12.79 -12.15
N VAL A 105 4.36 12.79 -10.82
CA VAL A 105 4.13 13.99 -9.98
C VAL A 105 5.23 15.03 -10.22
N LYS A 106 6.49 14.62 -10.13
CA LYS A 106 7.63 15.51 -10.37
C LYS A 106 7.59 16.14 -11.76
N LYS A 107 7.32 15.34 -12.79
CA LYS A 107 7.18 15.81 -14.17
C LYS A 107 6.04 16.82 -14.31
N ALA A 108 4.87 16.54 -13.71
CA ALA A 108 3.72 17.45 -13.75
C ALA A 108 4.00 18.77 -13.04
N LEU A 109 4.66 18.76 -11.88
CA LEU A 109 5.00 19.98 -11.13
C LEU A 109 6.02 20.88 -11.89
N LEU A 110 6.94 20.28 -12.61
CA LEU A 110 7.92 20.99 -13.45
C LEU A 110 7.32 21.47 -14.78
N GLY A 111 6.21 20.90 -15.21
CA GLY A 111 5.53 21.20 -16.47
C GLY A 111 4.72 22.49 -16.47
N THR A 112 3.94 22.67 -17.50
CA THR A 112 3.01 23.79 -17.71
C THR A 112 1.70 23.59 -16.94
N PRO A 113 0.83 24.60 -16.80
CA PRO A 113 -0.53 24.42 -16.26
C PRO A 113 -1.35 23.36 -16.99
N ALA A 114 -1.20 23.24 -18.32
CA ALA A 114 -1.87 22.22 -19.11
C ALA A 114 -1.38 20.80 -18.76
N ASP A 115 -0.07 20.63 -18.54
CA ASP A 115 0.50 19.34 -18.14
C ASP A 115 -0.04 18.91 -16.77
N ARG A 116 -0.22 19.84 -15.84
CA ARG A 116 -0.82 19.57 -14.52
C ARG A 116 -2.26 19.12 -14.61
N ILE A 117 -3.06 19.77 -15.47
CA ILE A 117 -4.45 19.37 -15.72
C ILE A 117 -4.48 17.96 -16.32
N ALA A 118 -3.68 17.70 -17.37
CA ALA A 118 -3.61 16.39 -18.01
C ALA A 118 -3.15 15.28 -17.04
N PHE A 119 -2.22 15.60 -16.14
CA PHE A 119 -1.80 14.68 -15.09
C PHE A 119 -2.94 14.36 -14.10
N LEU A 120 -3.65 15.38 -13.61
CA LEU A 120 -4.76 15.16 -12.67
C LEU A 120 -5.93 14.41 -13.30
N GLU A 121 -6.22 14.63 -14.57
CA GLU A 121 -7.32 13.97 -15.28
C GLU A 121 -6.98 12.51 -15.66
N LYS A 122 -5.77 12.24 -16.12
CA LYS A 122 -5.39 10.95 -16.71
C LYS A 122 -4.06 10.41 -16.19
N GLY A 123 -3.02 11.26 -16.14
CA GLY A 123 -1.64 10.83 -15.88
C GLY A 123 -1.46 10.12 -14.54
N ARG A 124 -2.15 10.59 -13.48
CA ARG A 124 -2.10 9.98 -12.14
C ARG A 124 -2.61 8.54 -12.13
N HIS A 125 -3.67 8.25 -12.89
CA HIS A 125 -4.24 6.90 -12.94
C HIS A 125 -3.36 5.94 -13.72
N ILE A 126 -2.70 6.42 -14.78
CA ILE A 126 -1.73 5.63 -15.55
C ILE A 126 -0.52 5.29 -14.68
N ALA A 127 0.08 6.29 -14.05
CA ALA A 127 1.24 6.09 -13.19
C ALA A 127 0.93 5.23 -11.96
N GLN A 128 -0.25 5.39 -11.37
CA GLN A 128 -0.72 4.53 -10.28
C GLN A 128 -0.89 3.07 -10.74
N ALA A 129 -1.41 2.84 -11.96
CA ALA A 129 -1.53 1.49 -12.50
C ALA A 129 -0.16 0.82 -12.76
N GLU A 130 0.88 1.60 -13.07
CA GLU A 130 2.25 1.09 -13.17
C GLU A 130 2.78 0.66 -11.79
N ASP A 131 2.56 1.46 -10.76
CA ASP A 131 2.91 1.10 -9.38
C ASP A 131 2.13 -0.13 -8.90
N ASP A 132 0.84 -0.22 -9.21
CA ASP A 132 -0.01 -1.36 -8.86
C ASP A 132 0.45 -2.65 -9.54
N ARG A 133 0.89 -2.58 -10.81
CA ARG A 133 1.50 -3.73 -11.51
C ARG A 133 2.80 -4.18 -10.86
N ALA A 134 3.65 -3.23 -10.49
CA ALA A 134 4.89 -3.54 -9.81
C ALA A 134 4.66 -4.19 -8.44
N GLU A 135 3.65 -3.74 -7.70
CA GLU A 135 3.26 -4.32 -6.43
C GLU A 135 2.71 -5.75 -6.60
N LEU A 136 1.85 -6.00 -7.60
CA LEU A 136 1.36 -7.35 -7.91
C LEU A 136 2.50 -8.29 -8.29
N ALA A 137 3.47 -7.83 -9.08
CA ALA A 137 4.64 -8.65 -9.41
C ALA A 137 5.48 -8.99 -8.17
N ARG A 138 5.64 -8.05 -7.23
CA ARG A 138 6.34 -8.27 -5.95
C ARG A 138 5.59 -9.27 -5.06
N ILE A 139 4.25 -9.18 -5.03
CA ILE A 139 3.41 -10.15 -4.32
C ILE A 139 3.60 -11.55 -4.90
N ASP A 140 3.61 -11.69 -6.22
CA ASP A 140 3.81 -12.97 -6.93
C ASP A 140 5.20 -13.57 -6.64
N GLU A 141 6.24 -12.75 -6.61
CA GLU A 141 7.60 -13.18 -6.26
C GLU A 141 7.73 -13.67 -4.82
N GLY A 142 6.99 -13.10 -3.90
CA GLY A 142 7.02 -13.41 -2.47
C GLY A 142 5.96 -14.40 -1.98
N TRP A 143 5.16 -14.98 -2.87
CA TRP A 143 4.07 -15.88 -2.54
C TRP A 143 4.19 -17.23 -3.25
N ASP A 144 4.17 -18.33 -2.49
CA ASP A 144 4.32 -19.67 -3.02
C ASP A 144 2.99 -20.37 -3.36
N GLY A 145 1.84 -19.76 -3.00
CA GLY A 145 0.51 -20.34 -3.26
C GLY A 145 0.12 -20.26 -4.74
N PRO A 146 -0.28 -21.39 -5.35
CA PRO A 146 -0.52 -21.45 -6.80
C PRO A 146 -1.76 -20.67 -7.25
N ILE A 147 -2.81 -20.58 -6.42
CA ILE A 147 -4.08 -19.93 -6.79
C ILE A 147 -3.88 -18.44 -6.99
N LEU A 148 -3.24 -17.76 -6.02
CA LEU A 148 -2.95 -16.34 -6.14
C LEU A 148 -1.94 -16.06 -7.25
N SER A 149 -0.88 -16.85 -7.37
CA SER A 149 0.15 -16.68 -8.39
C SER A 149 -0.40 -16.82 -9.82
N GLU A 150 -1.27 -17.82 -10.06
CA GLU A 150 -1.95 -17.98 -11.35
C GLU A 150 -2.86 -16.80 -11.66
N ALA A 151 -3.64 -16.31 -10.67
CA ALA A 151 -4.53 -15.19 -10.84
C ALA A 151 -3.77 -13.89 -11.13
N ILE A 152 -2.66 -13.61 -10.45
CA ILE A 152 -1.79 -12.46 -10.72
C ILE A 152 -1.21 -12.58 -12.14
N SER A 153 -0.66 -13.73 -12.50
CA SER A 153 -0.13 -13.97 -13.83
C SER A 153 -1.17 -13.76 -14.93
N LYS A 154 -2.40 -14.23 -14.73
CA LYS A 154 -3.51 -14.03 -15.67
C LYS A 154 -3.88 -12.57 -15.79
N LEU A 155 -3.97 -11.84 -14.67
CA LEU A 155 -4.29 -10.41 -14.65
C LEU A 155 -3.20 -9.59 -15.38
N LEU A 156 -1.93 -9.82 -15.06
CA LEU A 156 -0.81 -9.06 -15.63
C LEU A 156 -0.58 -9.35 -17.12
N ASN A 157 -0.87 -10.56 -17.59
CA ASN A 157 -0.79 -10.94 -19.00
C ASN A 157 -1.99 -10.44 -19.83
N GLY A 158 -3.06 -9.97 -19.18
CA GLY A 158 -4.19 -9.31 -19.80
C GLY A 158 -3.94 -7.83 -20.08
N SER A 159 -5.00 -7.10 -20.33
CA SER A 159 -4.98 -5.64 -20.44
C SER A 159 -5.88 -5.02 -19.36
N PRO A 160 -5.53 -5.20 -18.08
CA PRO A 160 -6.37 -4.75 -16.99
C PRO A 160 -6.45 -3.22 -16.94
N THR A 161 -7.63 -2.72 -16.61
CA THR A 161 -7.84 -1.32 -16.32
C THR A 161 -7.18 -0.95 -14.96
N PRO A 162 -6.90 0.34 -14.71
CA PRO A 162 -6.41 0.79 -13.40
C PRO A 162 -7.32 0.39 -12.23
N ALA A 163 -8.64 0.38 -12.46
CA ALA A 163 -9.62 -0.02 -11.44
C ALA A 163 -9.55 -1.51 -11.12
N GLU A 164 -9.35 -2.38 -12.12
CA GLU A 164 -9.20 -3.83 -11.92
C GLU A 164 -7.91 -4.15 -11.16
N LEU A 165 -6.78 -3.49 -11.48
CA LEU A 165 -5.54 -3.65 -10.73
C LEU A 165 -5.72 -3.26 -9.26
N ARG A 166 -6.36 -2.12 -9.01
CA ARG A 166 -6.62 -1.63 -7.66
C ARG A 166 -7.55 -2.57 -6.89
N HIS A 167 -8.64 -3.00 -7.50
CA HIS A 167 -9.56 -3.97 -6.88
C HIS A 167 -8.88 -5.29 -6.55
N PHE A 168 -8.01 -5.76 -7.43
CA PHE A 168 -7.24 -6.99 -7.17
C PHE A 168 -6.33 -6.81 -5.95
N LEU A 169 -5.60 -5.69 -5.84
CA LEU A 169 -4.73 -5.39 -4.70
C LEU A 169 -5.49 -5.22 -3.38
N GLU A 170 -6.66 -4.58 -3.41
CA GLU A 170 -7.40 -4.26 -2.19
C GLU A 170 -8.30 -5.39 -1.70
N VAL A 171 -8.78 -6.25 -2.60
CA VAL A 171 -9.79 -7.27 -2.30
C VAL A 171 -9.34 -8.66 -2.73
N THR A 172 -9.20 -8.88 -4.04
CA THR A 172 -9.07 -10.23 -4.62
C THR A 172 -7.85 -10.99 -4.10
N GLN A 173 -6.71 -10.33 -3.94
CA GLN A 173 -5.50 -10.98 -3.42
C GLN A 173 -5.70 -11.62 -2.04
N HIS A 174 -6.49 -11.00 -1.17
CA HIS A 174 -6.73 -11.49 0.19
C HIS A 174 -7.62 -12.74 0.18
N GLU A 175 -8.62 -12.75 -0.71
CA GLU A 175 -9.50 -13.91 -0.90
C GLU A 175 -8.75 -15.12 -1.46
N LEU A 176 -7.88 -14.88 -2.45
CA LEU A 176 -7.10 -15.94 -3.07
C LEU A 176 -5.99 -16.47 -2.15
N ARG A 177 -5.36 -15.61 -1.36
CA ARG A 177 -4.44 -16.05 -0.29
C ARG A 177 -5.12 -16.94 0.71
N ASP A 178 -6.37 -16.62 1.09
CA ASP A 178 -7.12 -17.48 1.99
C ASP A 178 -7.45 -18.85 1.38
N GLN A 179 -7.69 -18.89 0.06
CA GLN A 179 -7.88 -20.17 -0.64
C GLN A 179 -6.59 -20.99 -0.65
N ASP A 180 -5.44 -20.38 -0.96
CA ASP A 180 -4.13 -21.05 -0.88
C ASP A 180 -3.85 -21.58 0.53
N ASN A 181 -4.09 -20.76 1.56
CA ASN A 181 -3.94 -21.16 2.97
C ASN A 181 -4.81 -22.38 3.33
N ARG A 182 -6.04 -22.46 2.79
CA ARG A 182 -6.91 -23.63 3.01
C ARG A 182 -6.33 -24.90 2.37
N VAL A 183 -5.80 -24.79 1.17
CA VAL A 183 -5.15 -25.91 0.49
C VAL A 183 -3.91 -26.36 1.26
N GLU A 184 -3.07 -25.43 1.68
CA GLU A 184 -1.86 -25.72 2.45
C GLU A 184 -2.19 -26.39 3.80
N ILE A 185 -3.18 -25.88 4.54
CA ILE A 185 -3.62 -26.50 5.79
C ILE A 185 -4.13 -27.92 5.54
N ALA A 186 -4.91 -28.14 4.48
CA ALA A 186 -5.41 -29.48 4.15
C ALA A 186 -4.26 -30.46 3.87
N GLN A 187 -3.21 -30.00 3.17
CA GLN A 187 -2.00 -30.79 2.94
C GLN A 187 -1.22 -31.06 4.22
N ILE A 188 -1.09 -30.07 5.10
CA ILE A 188 -0.36 -30.21 6.37
C ILE A 188 -1.01 -31.24 7.30
N ILE A 189 -2.34 -31.30 7.34
CA ILE A 189 -3.07 -32.23 8.22
C ILE A 189 -3.24 -33.62 7.62
N ASP A 190 -2.97 -33.79 6.34
CA ASP A 190 -2.99 -35.10 5.69
C ASP A 190 -1.82 -35.95 6.21
N GLY A 191 -2.16 -37.07 6.86
CA GLY A 191 -1.17 -37.92 7.53
C GLY A 191 -0.55 -37.33 8.81
N GLY A 192 -1.06 -36.22 9.36
CA GLY A 192 -0.61 -35.62 10.61
C GLY A 192 -1.08 -36.34 11.85
N GLY A 193 -0.44 -36.06 13.01
CA GLY A 193 -0.85 -36.55 14.31
C GLY A 193 -2.20 -35.98 14.79
N PRO A 194 -2.82 -36.57 15.84
CA PRO A 194 -4.16 -36.20 16.28
C PRO A 194 -4.31 -34.72 16.66
N GLU A 195 -3.33 -34.14 17.33
CA GLU A 195 -3.37 -32.73 17.74
C GLU A 195 -3.19 -31.80 16.53
N LEU A 196 -2.33 -32.17 15.57
CA LEU A 196 -2.15 -31.42 14.31
C LEU A 196 -3.44 -31.42 13.48
N VAL A 197 -4.07 -32.57 13.29
CA VAL A 197 -5.36 -32.70 12.58
C VAL A 197 -6.44 -31.89 13.27
N LYS A 198 -6.56 -31.95 14.59
CA LYS A 198 -7.53 -31.19 15.37
C LYS A 198 -7.36 -29.70 15.22
N ALA A 199 -6.11 -29.20 15.37
CA ALA A 199 -5.79 -27.78 15.25
C ALA A 199 -6.04 -27.26 13.81
N GLY A 200 -5.64 -28.01 12.79
CA GLY A 200 -5.86 -27.63 11.40
C GLY A 200 -7.34 -27.63 10.99
N ARG A 201 -8.15 -28.59 11.47
CA ARG A 201 -9.60 -28.57 11.26
C ARG A 201 -10.26 -27.36 11.93
N ALA A 202 -9.82 -26.99 13.14
CA ALA A 202 -10.29 -25.79 13.81
C ALA A 202 -9.96 -24.53 13.01
N ALA A 203 -8.74 -24.42 12.48
CA ALA A 203 -8.32 -23.30 11.63
C ALA A 203 -9.14 -23.24 10.32
N LEU A 204 -9.39 -24.37 9.66
CA LEU A 204 -10.23 -24.44 8.45
C LEU A 204 -11.66 -23.98 8.69
N ALA A 205 -12.22 -24.29 9.86
CA ALA A 205 -13.56 -23.84 10.26
C ALA A 205 -13.61 -22.36 10.72
N GLY A 206 -12.46 -21.76 11.03
CA GLY A 206 -12.32 -20.41 11.52
C GLY A 206 -12.28 -19.33 10.44
N THR A 207 -11.73 -18.17 10.79
CA THR A 207 -11.55 -17.00 9.94
C THR A 207 -10.27 -17.10 9.11
N PRO A 208 -10.05 -16.23 8.08
CA PRO A 208 -8.75 -16.12 7.39
C PRO A 208 -7.56 -15.87 8.33
N ALA A 209 -7.79 -15.10 9.41
CA ALA A 209 -6.77 -14.84 10.42
C ALA A 209 -6.40 -16.10 11.21
N ASP A 210 -7.37 -16.95 11.56
CA ASP A 210 -7.14 -18.22 12.24
C ASP A 210 -6.31 -19.17 11.37
N ARG A 211 -6.57 -19.20 10.07
CA ARG A 211 -5.79 -19.99 9.10
C ARG A 211 -4.35 -19.50 9.00
N ALA A 212 -4.16 -18.19 8.87
CA ALA A 212 -2.83 -17.61 8.86
C ALA A 212 -2.05 -17.86 10.16
N ALA A 213 -2.71 -17.75 11.32
CA ALA A 213 -2.11 -18.05 12.62
C ALA A 213 -1.71 -19.53 12.76
N PHE A 214 -2.54 -20.45 12.26
CA PHE A 214 -2.21 -21.86 12.24
C PHE A 214 -0.96 -22.15 11.39
N LEU A 215 -0.88 -21.59 10.19
CA LEU A 215 0.26 -21.74 9.30
C LEU A 215 1.54 -21.15 9.90
N LEU A 216 1.44 -20.02 10.57
CA LEU A 216 2.60 -19.33 11.16
C LEU A 216 3.14 -20.04 12.39
N THR A 217 2.28 -20.43 13.34
CA THR A 217 2.67 -20.94 14.66
C THR A 217 1.92 -22.19 15.08
N GLY A 218 0.63 -22.26 14.84
CA GLY A 218 -0.26 -23.30 15.37
C GLY A 218 0.14 -24.71 14.95
N GLN A 219 0.58 -24.91 13.71
CA GLN A 219 1.05 -26.22 13.23
C GLN A 219 2.27 -26.72 14.00
N HIS A 220 3.20 -25.85 14.35
CA HIS A 220 4.40 -26.23 15.09
C HIS A 220 4.09 -26.58 16.55
N GLU A 221 3.16 -25.86 17.17
CA GLU A 221 2.71 -26.17 18.52
C GLU A 221 1.95 -27.51 18.59
N ALA A 222 1.11 -27.77 17.60
CA ALA A 222 0.36 -29.01 17.52
C ALA A 222 1.28 -30.21 17.29
N ARG A 223 2.29 -30.12 16.40
CA ARG A 223 3.30 -31.17 16.16
C ARG A 223 4.09 -31.48 17.44
N LYS A 224 4.50 -30.47 18.22
CA LYS A 224 5.17 -30.68 19.50
C LYS A 224 4.30 -31.46 20.50
N LYS A 225 2.99 -31.28 20.49
CA LYS A 225 2.08 -32.06 21.34
C LYS A 225 1.97 -33.50 20.89
N ASP A 226 1.89 -33.74 19.57
CA ASP A 226 1.89 -35.08 18.99
C ASP A 226 3.20 -35.83 19.31
N GLU A 227 4.36 -35.17 19.18
CA GLU A 227 5.68 -35.73 19.51
C GLU A 227 5.79 -36.12 21.00
N LYS A 228 5.30 -35.25 21.91
CA LYS A 228 5.27 -35.56 23.32
C LYS A 228 4.38 -36.76 23.67
N ALA A 229 3.19 -36.80 23.06
CA ALA A 229 2.25 -37.90 23.24
C ALA A 229 2.85 -39.24 22.77
N GLN A 230 3.60 -39.20 21.66
CA GLN A 230 4.31 -40.39 21.15
C GLN A 230 5.42 -40.83 22.10
N GLN A 231 6.28 -39.89 22.58
CA GLN A 231 7.34 -40.19 23.52
C GLN A 231 6.83 -40.76 24.86
N GLU A 232 5.66 -40.31 25.33
CA GLU A 232 5.01 -40.85 26.52
C GLU A 232 4.50 -42.27 26.29
N LYS A 233 3.95 -42.59 25.12
CA LYS A 233 3.57 -43.95 24.76
C LYS A 233 4.75 -44.88 24.69
N ASP A 234 5.81 -44.49 23.97
CA ASP A 234 7.03 -45.30 23.80
C ASP A 234 7.70 -45.62 25.18
N LYS A 235 7.67 -44.65 26.14
CA LYS A 235 8.14 -44.89 27.50
C LYS A 235 7.25 -45.83 28.30
N ASN A 236 5.96 -45.86 28.05
CA ASN A 236 5.02 -46.73 28.75
C ASN A 236 5.04 -48.15 28.22
N ASP A 237 5.19 -48.30 26.90
CA ASP A 237 5.29 -49.62 26.25
C ASP A 237 6.63 -50.32 26.61
N GLY A 238 7.75 -49.56 26.75
CA GLY A 238 9.02 -50.09 27.20
C GLY A 238 9.07 -50.46 28.69
N LYS A 239 8.06 -50.10 29.51
CA LYS A 239 7.93 -50.52 30.90
C LYS A 239 7.15 -51.79 31.13
N ASN A 240 6.38 -52.25 30.16
CA ASN A 240 5.56 -53.44 30.28
C ASN A 240 6.27 -54.73 29.81
N ASP A 241 7.44 -54.64 29.18
CA ASP A 241 8.23 -55.82 28.74
C ASP A 241 9.22 -56.35 29.80
N ASP A 242 9.37 -55.69 30.97
CA ASP A 242 10.29 -56.10 32.04
C ASP A 242 9.58 -56.76 33.23
N SER A 243 8.41 -57.36 33.03
CA SER A 243 7.71 -58.11 34.11
C SER A 243 7.03 -59.38 33.64
N SER A 244 7.80 -60.29 33.04
CA SER A 244 7.41 -61.72 32.99
C SER A 244 8.66 -62.61 32.87
N ASP A 245 8.76 -63.47 33.84
CA ASP A 245 9.65 -64.63 33.98
C ASP A 245 10.95 -64.45 34.76
N ASP A 246 10.94 -64.78 36.03
CA ASP A 246 11.61 -65.97 36.47
C ASP A 246 11.18 -66.45 37.87
N LYS A 247 10.48 -67.57 37.95
CA LYS A 247 10.40 -68.44 39.08
C LYS A 247 11.10 -69.76 38.69
N GLY A 248 12.31 -69.92 39.19
CA GLY A 248 12.99 -71.21 39.10
C GLY A 248 14.00 -71.32 40.25
N ASP A 249 13.60 -72.07 41.28
CA ASP A 249 14.47 -72.62 42.34
C ASP A 249 15.71 -73.27 41.72
N ASP A 250 16.92 -73.02 42.31
CA ASP A 250 17.73 -74.13 42.92
C ASP A 250 18.92 -73.61 43.76
N LYS A 251 19.20 -74.35 44.86
CA LYS A 251 20.24 -74.18 45.81
C LYS A 251 21.58 -74.62 45.22
N SER A 252 22.67 -73.95 45.56
CA SER A 252 23.82 -74.66 46.11
C SER A 252 25.02 -73.74 46.32
N ASP A 253 25.46 -73.70 47.57
CA ASP A 253 26.79 -73.62 48.19
C ASP A 253 28.01 -73.20 47.34
N GLY A 254 28.84 -72.36 48.04
CA GLY A 254 30.28 -72.52 47.92
C GLY A 254 31.13 -71.27 47.83
N ARG A 255 31.47 -70.73 49.00
CA ARG A 255 32.81 -70.27 49.44
C ARG A 255 33.74 -69.52 48.48
N THR A 256 34.21 -68.48 49.06
CA THR A 256 35.56 -68.03 49.41
C THR A 256 36.28 -67.06 48.51
N ASP A 257 36.60 -66.03 49.16
CA ASP A 257 37.89 -65.32 49.34
C ASP A 257 38.31 -64.34 48.22
N GLN A 258 38.40 -63.11 48.77
CA GLN A 258 39.62 -62.36 49.07
C GLN A 258 40.19 -61.47 47.99
N ASP A 259 40.23 -60.17 48.37
CA ASP A 259 41.32 -59.20 48.22
C ASP A 259 41.50 -58.62 46.82
N ASP A 260 41.67 -57.42 46.58
CA ASP A 260 42.51 -56.39 47.18
C ASP A 260 42.34 -55.04 46.51
N ALA A 261 42.38 -54.01 47.25
CA ALA A 261 42.97 -52.70 47.18
C ALA A 261 43.18 -51.93 45.83
N GLY A 262 42.86 -50.67 45.95
CA GLY A 262 43.60 -49.61 45.28
C GLY A 262 42.68 -48.45 44.82
N ALA A 263 42.34 -47.50 45.60
CA ALA A 263 43.02 -46.23 45.99
C ALA A 263 43.24 -45.25 44.84
N GLY A 264 42.68 -44.06 45.01
CA GLY A 264 43.11 -42.79 44.42
C GLY A 264 41.93 -41.94 44.01
N ALA A 265 41.36 -41.08 44.82
CA ALA A 265 41.73 -39.72 45.20
C ALA A 265 41.86 -38.82 44.00
N GLY A 266 41.14 -37.80 43.97
CA GLY A 266 41.03 -36.51 44.52
C GLY A 266 40.12 -35.63 43.66
N ASN A 267 39.23 -34.93 44.24
CA ASN A 267 39.25 -33.47 44.53
C ASN A 267 39.32 -32.60 43.28
N ASP A 268 38.66 -31.51 43.17
CA ASP A 268 38.00 -30.55 44.07
C ASP A 268 37.05 -29.65 43.26
N ASP A 269 36.01 -29.24 43.90
CA ASP A 269 35.41 -27.92 44.05
C ASP A 269 35.59 -26.86 42.95
N GLU A 270 34.53 -26.26 42.50
CA GLU A 270 34.10 -24.94 42.97
C GLU A 270 32.70 -24.53 42.55
N LYS A 271 31.99 -24.15 43.50
CA LYS A 271 30.80 -23.32 43.61
C LYS A 271 30.99 -21.97 42.90
N ASN A 272 30.04 -21.49 42.13
CA ASN A 272 29.68 -20.09 42.25
C ASN A 272 28.19 -19.85 41.97
N THR A 273 27.56 -19.29 42.95
CA THR A 273 26.23 -18.71 43.02
C THR A 273 26.25 -17.32 42.45
N GLY A 274 25.18 -16.96 41.74
CA GLY A 274 24.96 -15.58 41.30
C GLY A 274 23.52 -15.32 40.85
N THR A 275 22.69 -15.03 41.81
CA THR A 275 21.36 -14.39 41.71
C THR A 275 21.42 -13.04 40.99
N GLY A 276 20.42 -12.72 40.16
CA GLY A 276 20.26 -11.38 39.64
C GLY A 276 18.97 -11.19 38.82
N THR A 277 17.90 -10.96 39.53
CA THR A 277 16.64 -10.34 39.10
C THR A 277 16.85 -8.99 38.40
N GLY A 278 16.08 -8.70 37.36
CA GLY A 278 16.05 -7.36 36.76
C GLY A 278 15.06 -7.22 35.62
N ASN A 279 13.80 -7.09 35.99
CA ASN A 279 12.69 -6.64 35.15
C ASN A 279 12.81 -5.13 34.93
N THR A 280 12.80 -4.62 33.68
CA THR A 280 12.34 -3.26 33.44
C THR A 280 11.86 -3.10 31.97
N ALA A 281 10.59 -2.84 31.84
CA ALA A 281 9.93 -2.26 30.68
C ALA A 281 10.45 -0.83 30.43
N MET A 282 10.70 -0.46 29.18
CA MET A 282 10.84 0.94 28.80
C MET A 282 10.06 1.26 27.52
N THR A 283 9.10 2.10 27.71
CA THR A 283 8.34 2.88 26.73
C THR A 283 9.24 3.92 26.07
N PRO A 284 9.13 4.20 24.76
CA PRO A 284 9.81 5.35 24.17
C PRO A 284 8.96 6.62 24.27
N GLN A 285 9.57 7.62 24.84
CA GLN A 285 9.07 8.99 25.01
C GLN A 285 9.44 9.83 23.78
N SER A 286 8.48 10.66 23.36
CA SER A 286 8.59 11.73 22.37
C SER A 286 9.68 12.75 22.71
N GLY A 287 10.40 13.19 21.70
CA GLY A 287 11.31 14.33 21.78
C GLY A 287 11.34 15.14 20.50
N SER A 288 10.73 16.34 20.55
CA SER A 288 10.82 17.41 19.58
C SER A 288 12.26 17.92 19.46
N GLY A 289 12.69 18.23 18.25
CA GLY A 289 13.95 18.93 18.02
C GLY A 289 14.04 19.49 16.61
N THR A 290 13.58 20.72 16.46
CA THR A 290 13.87 21.64 15.35
C THR A 290 15.38 21.87 15.22
N GLN A 291 15.92 21.74 14.00
CA GLN A 291 17.06 22.58 13.59
C GLN A 291 17.06 22.80 12.09
N LEU A 292 16.98 24.08 11.74
CA LEU A 292 17.28 24.69 10.44
C LEU A 292 18.79 24.89 10.31
N ALA A 293 19.37 24.58 9.17
CA ALA A 293 20.58 25.18 8.63
C ALA A 293 20.62 24.89 7.13
N SER A 294 20.44 25.83 6.27
CA SER A 294 21.28 26.89 5.77
C SER A 294 22.29 26.44 4.72
N THR A 295 21.98 26.88 3.46
CA THR A 295 22.85 27.42 2.39
C THR A 295 24.06 26.63 1.90
N GLY A 296 24.08 26.47 0.57
CA GLY A 296 25.26 26.22 -0.22
C GLY A 296 24.94 26.35 -1.70
N ALA A 297 25.17 27.52 -2.29
CA ALA A 297 25.16 27.77 -3.71
C ALA A 297 26.44 27.17 -4.33
N GLY A 298 26.32 26.61 -5.53
CA GLY A 298 27.46 26.14 -6.30
C GLY A 298 27.04 25.61 -7.67
N ASP A 299 27.11 26.49 -8.65
CA ASP A 299 27.45 26.32 -10.06
C ASP A 299 26.94 25.17 -10.92
N THR A 300 26.21 25.60 -11.92
CA THR A 300 25.89 24.91 -13.19
C THR A 300 27.13 24.56 -14.00
N PRO A 301 27.05 23.50 -14.89
CA PRO A 301 26.91 23.89 -16.28
C PRO A 301 25.80 23.14 -17.04
N MET A 302 25.19 23.86 -17.97
CA MET A 302 24.35 23.41 -19.07
C MET A 302 25.06 22.34 -19.92
N ILE A 303 24.29 21.28 -20.23
CA ILE A 303 24.49 20.58 -21.50
C ILE A 303 23.10 20.32 -22.09
N ALA A 304 22.91 20.89 -23.27
CA ALA A 304 21.79 20.70 -24.16
C ALA A 304 21.85 19.33 -24.84
N GLY A 305 20.70 18.75 -25.12
CA GLY A 305 20.54 17.86 -26.28
C GLY A 305 20.08 16.47 -25.97
N GLY A 306 18.93 16.10 -26.57
CA GLY A 306 18.61 14.71 -26.85
C GLY A 306 17.19 14.28 -26.48
N ALA A 307 16.21 14.66 -27.31
CA ALA A 307 14.96 13.93 -27.43
C ALA A 307 15.25 12.53 -28.00
N GLY A 308 14.68 11.49 -27.40
CA GLY A 308 14.77 10.14 -27.99
C GLY A 308 14.31 9.05 -27.04
N ALA A 309 13.08 8.63 -27.22
CA ALA A 309 12.53 7.29 -27.09
C ALA A 309 13.25 6.28 -26.15
N ALA A 310 12.60 5.90 -25.06
CA ALA A 310 12.78 4.60 -24.44
C ALA A 310 11.48 4.15 -23.76
N LEU A 311 10.53 3.72 -24.56
CA LEU A 311 9.39 2.90 -24.13
C LEU A 311 9.57 1.49 -24.73
N ILE A 312 10.54 0.72 -24.27
CA ILE A 312 10.59 -0.75 -24.44
C ILE A 312 11.57 -1.28 -23.39
N GLY A 313 11.09 -1.76 -22.27
CA GLY A 313 11.96 -2.37 -21.25
C GLY A 313 11.26 -3.16 -20.14
N GLY A 314 9.93 -3.10 -20.03
CA GLY A 314 9.22 -3.75 -18.92
C GLY A 314 8.87 -5.23 -19.13
N ALA A 315 8.76 -5.70 -20.37
CA ALA A 315 8.31 -7.08 -20.66
C ALA A 315 9.43 -8.12 -20.62
N GLY A 316 10.70 -7.71 -20.74
CA GLY A 316 11.84 -8.65 -20.84
C GLY A 316 12.30 -9.24 -19.52
N LEU A 317 12.08 -8.57 -18.39
CA LEU A 317 12.56 -9.04 -17.09
C LEU A 317 11.65 -10.14 -16.49
N LEU A 318 10.36 -10.12 -16.77
CA LEU A 318 9.42 -11.14 -16.29
C LEU A 318 9.63 -12.51 -16.94
N LEU A 319 10.09 -12.57 -18.19
CA LEU A 319 10.40 -13.81 -18.89
C LEU A 319 11.68 -14.49 -18.38
N ALA A 320 12.67 -13.71 -17.94
CA ALA A 320 13.94 -14.24 -17.43
C ALA A 320 13.78 -14.91 -16.04
N ALA A 321 12.91 -14.38 -15.18
CA ALA A 321 12.61 -14.97 -13.87
C ALA A 321 11.88 -16.31 -14.00
N ARG A 322 10.98 -16.45 -14.98
CA ARG A 322 10.21 -17.67 -15.22
C ARG A 322 11.07 -18.81 -15.75
N MET A 323 12.07 -18.53 -16.59
CA MET A 323 13.00 -19.55 -17.10
C MET A 323 13.93 -20.13 -16.02
N ARG A 324 14.26 -19.35 -14.98
CA ARG A 324 15.11 -19.81 -13.88
C ARG A 324 14.41 -20.82 -12.96
N ARG A 325 13.09 -20.69 -12.75
CA ARG A 325 12.31 -21.63 -11.93
C ARG A 325 12.16 -23.02 -12.60
N GLN A 326 12.13 -23.11 -13.94
CA GLN A 326 12.04 -24.39 -14.65
C GLN A 326 13.36 -25.16 -14.70
N ALA A 327 14.50 -24.50 -14.50
CA ALA A 327 15.83 -25.13 -14.50
C ALA A 327 16.25 -25.71 -13.14
N SER A 328 15.53 -25.42 -12.05
CA SER A 328 15.83 -25.93 -10.70
C SER A 328 14.95 -27.10 -10.26
N GLY A 329 14.09 -27.61 -11.12
CA GLY A 329 13.12 -28.69 -10.83
C GLY A 329 13.37 -29.98 -11.58
N ASN A 330 14.65 -30.32 -11.87
CA ASN A 330 14.97 -31.63 -12.45
C ASN A 330 16.16 -32.27 -11.73
#